data_896086f66d27a3f7b3b66a3519098afc
#
_entry.id   896086f66d27a3f7b3b66a3519098afc
#
_cell.length_a   1.000
_cell.length_b   1.000
_cell.length_c   1.000
_cell.angle_alpha   90.00
_cell.angle_beta   90.00
_cell.angle_gamma   90.00
#
_symmetry.space_group_name_H-M   'P 1'
#
loop_
_entity.id
_entity.type
_entity.pdbx_description
1 polymer ?
#
loop_
_entity_poly.entity_id
_entity_poly.type
_entity_poly.pdbx_seq_one_letter_code
_entity_poly.pdbx_strand_id
1 'polypeptide(L)'
;MALARPPSSAAAIHRRLADLAAERGWPVPVARTIRAIVAHLDPAMRTLAHEGPAAYRDRYELINRHRAARPNAVWQCDHTELDILVAGPAGKPLRPWLTIVLDDHSRAVAGYSLLTDAPSALSTALALRQAIWRKGDPDWPICGIPDVLYVDHDEGDRGPSGAAKAP
;
A
#
# COMPACT_ATOMS: atom_id res chain seq x y z
N MET A 1 3.57 -30.44 2.92
CA MET A 1 3.10 -30.96 4.23
C MET A 1 3.20 -29.95 5.35
N ALA A 2 4.38 -29.33 5.61
CA ALA A 2 4.53 -28.34 6.69
C ALA A 2 3.70 -27.05 6.49
N LEU A 3 3.36 -26.71 5.25
CA LEU A 3 2.53 -25.58 4.86
C LEU A 3 1.09 -25.98 4.47
N ALA A 4 0.65 -27.20 4.77
CA ALA A 4 -0.71 -27.65 4.49
C ALA A 4 -1.69 -27.11 5.54
N ARG A 5 -2.97 -27.01 5.15
CA ARG A 5 -4.09 -26.73 6.06
C ARG A 5 -4.91 -28.02 6.28
N PRO A 6 -5.20 -28.39 7.52
CA PRO A 6 -4.72 -27.80 8.77
C PRO A 6 -3.22 -28.03 9.00
N PRO A 7 -2.56 -27.23 9.90
CA PRO A 7 -1.16 -27.36 10.19
C PRO A 7 -0.80 -28.75 10.72
N SER A 8 0.20 -29.40 10.12
CA SER A 8 0.66 -30.70 10.57
C SER A 8 1.81 -30.56 11.58
N SER A 9 1.76 -31.31 12.67
CA SER A 9 2.89 -31.35 13.62
C SER A 9 4.12 -31.99 12.98
N ALA A 10 5.33 -31.65 13.45
CA ALA A 10 6.57 -32.25 12.96
C ALA A 10 6.56 -33.78 13.10
N ALA A 11 5.89 -34.31 14.13
CA ALA A 11 5.74 -35.76 14.32
C ALA A 11 4.80 -36.36 13.25
N ALA A 12 3.73 -35.69 12.88
CA ALA A 12 2.83 -36.14 11.81
C ALA A 12 3.55 -36.12 10.44
N ILE A 13 4.33 -35.06 10.19
CA ILE A 13 5.15 -34.94 8.98
C ILE A 13 6.17 -36.07 8.92
N HIS A 14 6.84 -36.37 10.04
CA HIS A 14 7.82 -37.47 10.10
C HIS A 14 7.20 -38.84 9.79
N ARG A 15 6.03 -39.16 10.39
CA ARG A 15 5.32 -40.43 10.09
C ARG A 15 4.99 -40.55 8.60
N ARG A 16 4.41 -39.50 8.03
CA ARG A 16 4.04 -39.51 6.60
C ARG A 16 5.24 -39.58 5.66
N LEU A 17 6.39 -39.04 6.07
CA LEU A 17 7.65 -39.19 5.33
C LEU A 17 8.21 -40.59 5.46
N ALA A 18 8.07 -41.26 6.62
CA ALA A 18 8.46 -42.62 6.82
C ALA A 18 7.69 -43.59 5.91
N ASP A 19 6.36 -43.39 5.79
CA ASP A 19 5.50 -44.19 4.90
C ASP A 19 5.93 -44.00 3.44
N LEU A 20 6.14 -42.77 2.97
CA LEU A 20 6.60 -42.47 1.62
C LEU A 20 8.04 -43.04 1.33
N ALA A 21 8.90 -42.98 2.32
CA ALA A 21 10.26 -43.49 2.21
C ALA A 21 10.27 -45.01 2.09
N ALA A 22 9.41 -45.70 2.84
CA ALA A 22 9.24 -47.15 2.73
C ALA A 22 8.77 -47.58 1.34
N GLU A 23 7.79 -46.86 0.76
CA GLU A 23 7.29 -47.11 -0.59
C GLU A 23 8.36 -46.94 -1.69
N ARG A 24 9.33 -46.02 -1.46
CA ARG A 24 10.35 -45.64 -2.46
C ARG A 24 11.74 -46.20 -2.17
N GLY A 25 11.93 -46.93 -1.10
CA GLY A 25 13.23 -47.44 -0.67
C GLY A 25 14.21 -46.34 -0.24
N TRP A 26 13.72 -45.21 0.26
CA TRP A 26 14.55 -44.08 0.70
C TRP A 26 14.88 -44.18 2.19
N PRO A 27 16.05 -43.65 2.62
CA PRO A 27 16.36 -43.59 4.04
C PRO A 27 15.41 -42.58 4.73
N VAL A 28 14.85 -43.02 5.88
CA VAL A 28 13.96 -42.16 6.68
C VAL A 28 14.79 -41.16 7.48
N PRO A 29 14.60 -39.84 7.33
CA PRO A 29 15.31 -38.86 8.14
C PRO A 29 14.86 -38.95 9.59
N VAL A 30 15.79 -38.77 10.53
CA VAL A 30 15.45 -38.78 11.96
C VAL A 30 14.52 -37.62 12.34
N ALA A 31 13.69 -37.84 13.35
CA ALA A 31 12.69 -36.85 13.77
C ALA A 31 13.28 -35.48 14.14
N ARG A 32 14.53 -35.45 14.64
CA ARG A 32 15.28 -34.22 14.93
C ARG A 32 15.52 -33.40 13.68
N THR A 33 15.88 -34.01 12.57
CA THR A 33 16.11 -33.36 11.27
C THR A 33 14.81 -32.70 10.78
N ILE A 34 13.68 -33.42 10.85
CA ILE A 34 12.38 -32.88 10.46
C ILE A 34 11.99 -31.66 11.31
N ARG A 35 12.20 -31.73 12.64
CA ARG A 35 11.95 -30.58 13.52
C ARG A 35 12.82 -29.39 13.16
N ALA A 36 14.12 -29.61 12.86
CA ALA A 36 15.02 -28.54 12.45
C ALA A 36 14.55 -27.89 11.14
N ILE A 37 14.22 -28.68 10.13
CA ILE A 37 13.70 -28.15 8.84
C ILE A 37 12.42 -27.33 9.05
N VAL A 38 11.46 -27.86 9.83
CA VAL A 38 10.21 -27.15 10.11
C VAL A 38 10.44 -25.87 10.93
N ALA A 39 11.43 -25.87 11.84
CA ALA A 39 11.78 -24.68 12.62
C ALA A 39 12.44 -23.58 11.77
N HIS A 40 13.17 -23.95 10.71
CA HIS A 40 13.82 -23.02 9.78
C HIS A 40 12.90 -22.51 8.68
N LEU A 41 11.66 -22.98 8.60
CA LEU A 41 10.70 -22.40 7.66
C LEU A 41 10.44 -20.93 8.02
N ASP A 42 10.47 -20.10 6.99
CA ASP A 42 10.18 -18.67 7.11
C ASP A 42 8.84 -18.45 7.86
N PRO A 43 8.84 -17.71 8.96
CA PRO A 43 7.63 -17.40 9.71
C PRO A 43 6.55 -16.73 8.86
N ALA A 44 6.95 -15.88 7.89
CA ALA A 44 6.02 -15.20 6.99
C ALA A 44 5.29 -16.20 6.08
N MET A 45 6.01 -17.17 5.52
CA MET A 45 5.43 -18.25 4.72
C MET A 45 4.51 -19.14 5.54
N ARG A 46 4.81 -19.39 6.81
CA ARG A 46 3.96 -20.15 7.72
C ARG A 46 2.65 -19.40 7.99
N THR A 47 2.73 -18.10 8.27
CA THR A 47 1.55 -17.26 8.48
C THR A 47 0.68 -17.22 7.22
N LEU A 48 1.27 -16.99 6.05
CA LEU A 48 0.55 -17.03 4.77
C LEU A 48 -0.17 -18.37 4.56
N ALA A 49 0.52 -19.48 4.80
CA ALA A 49 -0.04 -20.81 4.59
C ALA A 49 -1.13 -21.20 5.60
N HIS A 50 -0.98 -20.82 6.88
CA HIS A 50 -1.87 -21.29 7.95
C HIS A 50 -2.97 -20.27 8.29
N GLU A 51 -2.65 -18.99 8.32
CA GLU A 51 -3.56 -17.92 8.75
C GLU A 51 -4.17 -17.17 7.54
N GLY A 52 -3.52 -17.24 6.38
CA GLY A 52 -4.01 -16.67 5.13
C GLY A 52 -3.41 -15.30 4.79
N PRO A 53 -3.78 -14.76 3.60
CA PRO A 53 -3.16 -13.54 3.08
C PRO A 53 -3.46 -12.29 3.90
N ALA A 54 -4.60 -12.22 4.58
CA ALA A 54 -4.92 -11.09 5.45
C ALA A 54 -3.95 -10.99 6.62
N ALA A 55 -3.76 -12.09 7.38
CA ALA A 55 -2.83 -12.15 8.50
C ALA A 55 -1.37 -11.96 8.07
N TYR A 56 -1.02 -12.44 6.86
CA TYR A 56 0.30 -12.20 6.28
C TYR A 56 0.53 -10.71 6.03
N ARG A 57 -0.42 -10.03 5.38
CA ARG A 57 -0.35 -8.57 5.13
C ARG A 57 -0.25 -7.78 6.42
N ASP A 58 -1.10 -8.10 7.39
CA ASP A 58 -1.10 -7.38 8.68
C ASP A 58 0.20 -7.52 9.46
N ARG A 59 0.93 -8.63 9.29
CA ARG A 59 2.12 -8.96 10.09
C ARG A 59 3.44 -8.69 9.36
N TYR A 60 3.50 -8.86 8.03
CA TYR A 60 4.74 -8.88 7.26
C TYR A 60 4.78 -7.90 6.09
N GLU A 61 3.66 -7.50 5.54
CA GLU A 61 3.67 -6.40 4.59
C GLU A 61 3.95 -5.11 5.36
N LEU A 62 5.04 -4.46 4.99
CA LEU A 62 5.52 -3.19 5.55
C LEU A 62 4.62 -1.99 5.15
N ILE A 63 3.37 -2.23 4.85
CA ILE A 63 2.35 -1.19 4.94
C ILE A 63 2.15 -0.95 6.45
N ASN A 64 3.20 -0.43 7.06
CA ASN A 64 3.08 0.20 8.35
C ASN A 64 2.02 1.29 8.16
N ARG A 65 0.82 1.01 8.62
CA ARG A 65 -0.17 2.05 8.91
C ARG A 65 0.38 2.85 10.10
N HIS A 66 1.48 3.57 9.86
CA HIS A 66 1.93 4.59 10.77
C HIS A 66 0.89 5.69 10.73
N ARG A 67 -0.07 5.56 11.61
CA ARG A 67 -0.97 6.66 11.88
C ARG A 67 -0.18 7.72 12.63
N ALA A 68 -0.18 8.94 12.15
CA ALA A 68 0.47 10.04 12.81
C ALA A 68 0.00 10.16 14.27
N ALA A 69 0.90 10.49 15.18
CA ALA A 69 0.61 10.51 16.62
C ALA A 69 -0.41 11.58 17.02
N ARG A 70 -0.55 12.65 16.24
CA ARG A 70 -1.45 13.79 16.51
C ARG A 70 -1.93 14.44 15.20
N PRO A 71 -3.04 15.18 15.22
CA PRO A 71 -3.46 15.99 14.08
C PRO A 71 -2.35 16.94 13.64
N ASN A 72 -2.26 17.20 12.35
CA ASN A 72 -1.25 18.05 11.73
C ASN A 72 0.21 17.58 11.90
N ALA A 73 0.47 16.35 12.37
CA ALA A 73 1.84 15.82 12.37
C ALA A 73 2.26 15.44 10.95
N VAL A 74 1.39 14.75 10.22
CA VAL A 74 1.67 14.32 8.85
C VAL A 74 0.45 14.56 7.99
N TRP A 75 0.65 15.23 6.86
CA TRP A 75 -0.33 15.31 5.80
C TRP A 75 0.14 14.52 4.58
N GLN A 76 -0.81 13.90 3.89
CA GLN A 76 -0.60 13.19 2.63
C GLN A 76 -1.34 13.93 1.53
N CYS A 77 -0.63 14.22 0.43
CA CYS A 77 -1.20 14.84 -0.76
C CYS A 77 -1.15 13.86 -1.91
N ASP A 78 -2.28 13.64 -2.53
CA ASP A 78 -2.45 12.69 -3.63
C ASP A 78 -3.24 13.32 -4.77
N HIS A 79 -3.07 12.77 -5.98
CA HIS A 79 -3.73 13.21 -7.20
C HIS A 79 -4.46 12.03 -7.84
N THR A 80 -5.72 12.26 -8.22
CA THR A 80 -6.49 11.22 -8.91
C THR A 80 -7.35 11.81 -10.03
N GLU A 81 -7.38 11.18 -11.19
CA GLU A 81 -8.37 11.47 -12.21
C GLU A 81 -9.71 10.86 -11.80
N LEU A 82 -10.75 11.68 -11.74
CA LEU A 82 -12.07 11.21 -11.34
C LEU A 82 -12.76 10.48 -12.49
N ASP A 83 -13.39 9.36 -12.19
CA ASP A 83 -14.17 8.59 -13.19
C ASP A 83 -15.57 9.19 -13.39
N ILE A 84 -15.61 10.50 -13.60
CA ILE A 84 -16.81 11.26 -13.97
C ILE A 84 -16.51 12.13 -15.19
N LEU A 85 -17.53 12.43 -15.97
CA LEU A 85 -17.43 13.36 -17.08
C LEU A 85 -18.06 14.70 -16.73
N VAL A 86 -17.34 15.77 -16.94
CA VAL A 86 -17.82 17.14 -16.81
C VAL A 86 -17.77 17.85 -18.17
N ALA A 87 -18.60 18.86 -18.34
CA ALA A 87 -18.56 19.68 -19.54
C ALA A 87 -17.30 20.55 -19.52
N GLY A 88 -16.41 20.28 -20.46
CA GLY A 88 -15.20 21.06 -20.65
C GLY A 88 -15.38 22.24 -21.61
N PRO A 89 -14.31 22.95 -21.95
CA PRO A 89 -14.31 24.00 -22.94
C PRO A 89 -14.91 23.52 -24.27
N ALA A 90 -15.71 24.36 -24.90
CA ALA A 90 -16.41 24.04 -26.15
C ALA A 90 -17.35 22.82 -26.07
N GLY A 91 -17.85 22.46 -24.89
CA GLY A 91 -18.80 21.35 -24.67
C GLY A 91 -18.21 19.94 -24.83
N LYS A 92 -16.91 19.79 -24.94
CA LYS A 92 -16.28 18.48 -24.98
C LYS A 92 -16.25 17.88 -23.55
N PRO A 93 -16.71 16.62 -23.36
CA PRO A 93 -16.61 15.99 -22.06
C PRO A 93 -15.14 15.73 -21.71
N LEU A 94 -14.79 15.96 -20.44
CA LEU A 94 -13.46 15.65 -19.90
C LEU A 94 -13.57 15.10 -18.49
N ARG A 95 -12.52 14.42 -18.02
CA ARG A 95 -12.40 13.94 -16.65
C ARG A 95 -11.62 14.96 -15.83
N PRO A 96 -12.15 15.42 -14.69
CA PRO A 96 -11.43 16.34 -13.84
C PRO A 96 -10.42 15.61 -12.94
N TRP A 97 -9.39 16.33 -12.56
CA TRP A 97 -8.40 15.89 -11.60
C TRP A 97 -8.67 16.42 -10.21
N LEU A 98 -8.69 15.55 -9.22
CA LEU A 98 -8.76 15.88 -7.82
C LEU A 98 -7.37 15.81 -7.20
N THR A 99 -6.91 16.91 -6.61
CA THR A 99 -5.79 16.93 -5.69
C THR A 99 -6.36 17.03 -4.29
N ILE A 100 -6.01 16.10 -3.40
CA ILE A 100 -6.52 16.03 -2.04
C ILE A 100 -5.38 16.06 -1.03
N VAL A 101 -5.59 16.81 0.08
CA VAL A 101 -4.68 16.83 1.23
C VAL A 101 -5.41 16.20 2.42
N LEU A 102 -4.87 15.12 2.95
CA LEU A 102 -5.42 14.32 4.03
C LEU A 102 -4.54 14.42 5.28
N ASP A 103 -5.14 14.68 6.43
CA ASP A 103 -4.46 14.53 7.70
C ASP A 103 -4.37 13.04 8.08
N ASP A 104 -3.17 12.52 8.22
CA ASP A 104 -2.94 11.09 8.47
C ASP A 104 -3.48 10.64 9.82
N HIS A 105 -3.49 11.52 10.85
CA HIS A 105 -4.02 11.19 12.15
C HIS A 105 -5.54 11.08 12.17
N SER A 106 -6.25 12.10 11.73
CA SER A 106 -7.72 12.15 11.78
C SER A 106 -8.37 11.47 10.60
N ARG A 107 -7.65 11.27 9.50
CA ARG A 107 -8.14 10.81 8.19
C ARG A 107 -9.12 11.77 7.55
N ALA A 108 -9.11 13.00 8.00
CA ALA A 108 -9.98 14.03 7.50
C ALA A 108 -9.33 14.81 6.35
N VAL A 109 -10.15 15.27 5.43
CA VAL A 109 -9.71 16.11 4.31
C VAL A 109 -9.39 17.51 4.83
N ALA A 110 -8.11 17.89 4.78
CA ALA A 110 -7.65 19.21 5.17
C ALA A 110 -7.88 20.24 4.06
N GLY A 111 -7.71 19.84 2.80
CA GLY A 111 -7.96 20.67 1.63
C GLY A 111 -8.03 19.88 0.35
N TYR A 112 -8.56 20.49 -0.70
CA TYR A 112 -8.61 19.89 -2.03
C TYR A 112 -8.54 20.95 -3.13
N SER A 113 -8.21 20.52 -4.33
CA SER A 113 -8.34 21.31 -5.57
C SER A 113 -8.91 20.41 -6.65
N LEU A 114 -9.91 20.91 -7.38
CA LEU A 114 -10.53 20.21 -8.49
C LEU A 114 -10.28 21.02 -9.76
N LEU A 115 -9.56 20.46 -10.70
CA LEU A 115 -9.16 21.11 -11.94
C LEU A 115 -9.45 20.19 -13.15
N THR A 116 -9.55 20.81 -14.31
CA THR A 116 -9.73 20.08 -15.59
C THR A 116 -8.41 19.71 -16.25
N ASP A 117 -7.32 20.31 -15.78
CA ASP A 117 -5.97 20.04 -16.27
C ASP A 117 -5.26 19.02 -15.38
N ALA A 118 -4.25 18.35 -15.95
CA ALA A 118 -3.41 17.41 -15.20
C ALA A 118 -2.79 18.05 -13.95
N PRO A 119 -2.47 17.24 -12.92
CA PRO A 119 -1.87 17.74 -11.69
C PRO A 119 -0.59 18.52 -11.93
N SER A 120 -0.43 19.58 -11.16
CA SER A 120 0.73 20.48 -11.25
C SER A 120 1.08 21.04 -9.88
N ALA A 121 2.22 21.71 -9.78
CA ALA A 121 2.59 22.46 -8.58
C ALA A 121 1.50 23.48 -8.16
N LEU A 122 0.75 24.03 -9.13
CA LEU A 122 -0.35 24.95 -8.85
C LEU A 122 -1.52 24.24 -8.16
N SER A 123 -1.95 23.05 -8.65
CA SER A 123 -3.04 22.28 -8.02
C SER A 123 -2.70 21.90 -6.59
N THR A 124 -1.46 21.47 -6.36
CA THR A 124 -0.94 21.15 -5.02
C THR A 124 -0.92 22.39 -4.12
N ALA A 125 -0.42 23.52 -4.63
CA ALA A 125 -0.40 24.78 -3.88
C ALA A 125 -1.79 25.29 -3.51
N LEU A 126 -2.78 25.16 -4.40
CA LEU A 126 -4.16 25.55 -4.13
C LEU A 126 -4.79 24.65 -3.04
N ALA A 127 -4.60 23.34 -3.14
CA ALA A 127 -5.07 22.38 -2.12
C ALA A 127 -4.41 22.64 -0.77
N LEU A 128 -3.10 22.89 -0.72
CA LEU A 128 -2.36 23.22 0.50
C LEU A 128 -2.80 24.56 1.09
N ARG A 129 -2.98 25.59 0.27
CA ARG A 129 -3.49 26.87 0.75
C ARG A 129 -4.83 26.70 1.46
N GLN A 130 -5.75 25.94 0.88
CA GLN A 130 -7.05 25.66 1.48
C GLN A 130 -6.89 24.84 2.77
N ALA A 131 -5.97 23.86 2.79
CA ALA A 131 -5.71 23.02 3.95
C ALA A 131 -5.18 23.82 5.15
N ILE A 132 -4.26 24.75 4.90
CA ILE A 132 -3.60 25.57 5.94
C ILE A 132 -4.58 26.59 6.54
N TRP A 133 -5.39 27.22 5.73
CA TRP A 133 -6.23 28.31 6.16
C TRP A 133 -7.51 27.82 6.85
N ARG A 134 -7.98 28.62 7.82
CA ARG A 134 -9.28 28.37 8.46
C ARG A 134 -10.39 28.58 7.43
N LYS A 135 -11.26 27.59 7.28
CA LYS A 135 -12.46 27.70 6.45
C LYS A 135 -13.52 28.47 7.20
N GLY A 136 -14.39 29.19 6.46
CA GLY A 136 -15.56 29.82 7.05
C GLY A 136 -16.69 28.84 7.37
N ASP A 137 -16.50 27.56 7.13
CA ASP A 137 -17.46 26.50 7.35
C ASP A 137 -17.25 25.85 8.72
N PRO A 138 -18.21 25.96 9.65
CA PRO A 138 -18.11 25.32 10.97
C PRO A 138 -18.06 23.80 10.90
N ASP A 139 -18.64 23.18 9.87
CA ASP A 139 -18.61 21.72 9.68
C ASP A 139 -17.28 21.22 9.10
N TRP A 140 -16.41 22.15 8.68
CA TRP A 140 -15.07 21.84 8.18
C TRP A 140 -13.98 22.59 8.95
N PRO A 141 -13.75 22.25 10.22
CA PRO A 141 -12.86 23.01 11.12
C PRO A 141 -11.36 22.77 10.90
N ILE A 142 -10.98 21.82 10.03
CA ILE A 142 -9.59 21.40 9.85
C ILE A 142 -8.79 22.53 9.23
N CYS A 143 -7.69 22.90 9.89
CA CYS A 143 -6.72 23.88 9.42
C CYS A 143 -5.40 23.70 10.17
N GLY A 144 -4.34 24.36 9.71
CA GLY A 144 -3.04 24.36 10.38
C GLY A 144 -1.90 24.15 9.40
N ILE A 145 -0.71 23.90 9.95
CA ILE A 145 0.50 23.61 9.18
C ILE A 145 0.98 22.23 9.61
N PRO A 146 1.23 21.28 8.70
CA PRO A 146 1.75 19.97 9.06
C PRO A 146 3.24 20.06 9.40
N ASP A 147 3.71 19.15 10.28
CA ASP A 147 5.15 18.99 10.50
C ASP A 147 5.82 18.38 9.27
N VAL A 148 5.12 17.44 8.61
CA VAL A 148 5.58 16.72 7.43
C VAL A 148 4.46 16.66 6.39
N LEU A 149 4.81 16.92 5.14
CA LEU A 149 3.95 16.72 3.98
C LEU A 149 4.55 15.64 3.08
N TYR A 150 3.79 14.57 2.85
CA TYR A 150 4.08 13.60 1.79
C TYR A 150 3.30 13.97 0.54
N VAL A 151 4.00 14.11 -0.56
CA VAL A 151 3.42 14.29 -1.90
C VAL A 151 3.87 13.11 -2.74
N ASP A 152 2.91 12.35 -3.27
CA ASP A 152 3.24 11.32 -4.24
C ASP A 152 3.60 12.00 -5.57
N HIS A 153 4.83 11.76 -6.03
CA HIS A 153 5.27 12.17 -7.35
C HIS A 153 5.04 10.97 -8.26
N ASP A 154 3.90 10.93 -8.93
CA ASP A 154 3.76 10.05 -10.07
C ASP A 154 4.87 10.40 -11.08
N GLU A 155 5.85 9.52 -11.24
CA GLU A 155 6.85 9.59 -12.31
C GLU A 155 6.20 9.34 -13.70
N GLY A 156 5.07 9.98 -13.96
CA GLY A 156 4.32 9.89 -15.20
C GLY A 156 4.91 10.64 -16.38
N ASP A 157 6.10 11.20 -16.26
CA ASP A 157 6.81 11.85 -17.38
C ASP A 157 8.14 11.16 -17.71
N ARG A 158 8.09 9.89 -18.08
CA ARG A 158 9.11 9.36 -18.98
C ARG A 158 8.70 9.67 -20.40
N GLY A 159 8.95 10.90 -20.83
CA GLY A 159 8.92 11.25 -22.23
C GLY A 159 9.75 10.25 -23.06
N PRO A 160 9.40 9.98 -24.34
CA PRO A 160 10.10 9.00 -25.15
C PRO A 160 11.56 9.41 -25.27
N SER A 161 12.47 8.58 -24.78
CA SER A 161 13.91 8.67 -25.03
C SER A 161 14.16 8.60 -26.54
N GLY A 162 14.19 9.76 -27.16
CA GLY A 162 14.62 9.93 -28.53
C GLY A 162 16.11 9.63 -28.63
N ALA A 163 16.45 8.41 -28.98
CA ALA A 163 17.79 8.07 -29.44
C ALA A 163 18.07 8.84 -30.74
N ALA A 164 18.67 10.00 -30.63
CA ALA A 164 19.28 10.67 -31.77
C ALA A 164 20.53 9.88 -32.15
N LYS A 165 20.42 9.11 -33.23
CA LYS A 165 21.54 8.52 -33.94
C LYS A 165 22.12 9.62 -34.80
N ALA A 166 23.30 10.14 -34.44
CA ALA A 166 24.05 11.04 -35.28
C ALA A 166 24.84 10.28 -36.38
N PRO A 167 25.20 10.93 -37.47
CA PRO A 167 25.72 10.33 -38.69
C PRO A 167 27.13 9.74 -38.59
#